data_57da4d8b67cbc8675d887d20ddc27835
#
_entry.id   57da4d8b67cbc8675d887d20ddc27835
#
_cell.length_a   1.000
_cell.length_b   1.000
_cell.length_c   1.000
_cell.angle_alpha   90.00
_cell.angle_beta   90.00
_cell.angle_gamma   90.00
#
_symmetry.space_group_name_H-M   'P 1'
#
loop_
_entity.id
_entity.type
_entity.pdbx_description
1 polymer ?
#
loop_
_entity_poly.entity_id
_entity_poly.type
_entity_poly.pdbx_seq_one_letter_code
_entity_poly.pdbx_strand_id
1 'polypeptide(L)'
;MPGRKRKLTDKLKAHILSLIADGLTIRELFSRGDVPISWQSFRTYLINDDNLMSSYIKSKELAIDLKLSELEDKRKELEQKIENGFVDPKSAQNLVNLYKIITAHSQWSASKLSSKTYGKAAETLQIRSNNDQNLAISLMKPD
;
A
#
# COMPACT_ATOMS: atom_id res chain seq x y z
N MET A 1 -7.93 -14.52 33.72
CA MET A 1 -7.71 -13.27 34.42
C MET A 1 -8.05 -12.10 33.50
N PRO A 2 -9.00 -11.27 33.91
CA PRO A 2 -9.28 -10.08 33.12
C PRO A 2 -8.02 -9.21 33.11
N GLY A 3 -7.63 -8.75 31.98
CA GLY A 3 -6.44 -7.93 31.81
C GLY A 3 -5.19 -8.64 31.34
N ARG A 4 -5.21 -9.94 31.21
CA ARG A 4 -4.09 -10.62 30.55
C ARG A 4 -4.12 -10.29 29.08
N LYS A 5 -3.20 -9.42 28.65
CA LYS A 5 -3.01 -9.14 27.24
C LYS A 5 -2.58 -10.41 26.52
N ARG A 6 -3.30 -10.78 25.47
CA ARG A 6 -2.90 -11.90 24.64
C ARG A 6 -1.57 -11.57 23.97
N LYS A 7 -0.63 -12.49 24.11
CA LYS A 7 0.70 -12.34 23.54
C LYS A 7 0.62 -12.39 22.02
N LEU A 8 1.35 -11.51 21.37
CA LEU A 8 1.50 -11.56 19.92
C LEU A 8 2.47 -12.69 19.57
N THR A 9 1.93 -13.85 19.23
CA THR A 9 2.72 -15.02 18.83
C THR A 9 3.24 -14.85 17.41
N ASP A 10 4.27 -15.61 17.04
CA ASP A 10 4.80 -15.58 15.66
C ASP A 10 3.74 -15.98 14.64
N LYS A 11 2.88 -16.94 14.99
CA LYS A 11 1.77 -17.38 14.15
C LYS A 11 0.78 -16.24 13.94
N LEU A 12 0.43 -15.50 15.00
CA LEU A 12 -0.48 -14.36 14.90
C LEU A 12 0.13 -13.21 14.11
N LYS A 13 1.42 -12.94 14.32
CA LYS A 13 2.16 -11.94 13.51
C LYS A 13 2.06 -12.26 12.03
N ALA A 14 2.37 -13.50 11.66
CA ALA A 14 2.32 -13.95 10.27
C ALA A 14 0.90 -13.81 9.68
N HIS A 15 -0.11 -14.17 10.45
CA HIS A 15 -1.51 -14.05 10.04
C HIS A 15 -1.90 -12.60 9.80
N ILE A 16 -1.59 -11.71 10.74
CA ILE A 16 -1.88 -10.27 10.61
C ILE A 16 -1.17 -9.67 9.41
N LEU A 17 0.11 -9.97 9.24
CA LEU A 17 0.91 -9.46 8.12
C LEU A 17 0.38 -9.95 6.78
N SER A 18 -0.05 -11.19 6.70
CA SER A 18 -0.68 -11.77 5.51
C SER A 18 -1.98 -11.04 5.15
N LEU A 19 -2.81 -10.73 6.13
CA LEU A 19 -4.07 -9.99 5.92
C LEU A 19 -3.79 -8.54 5.46
N ILE A 20 -2.75 -7.92 5.99
CA ILE A 20 -2.32 -6.59 5.55
C ILE A 20 -1.88 -6.64 4.09
N ALA A 21 -1.08 -7.62 3.72
CA ALA A 21 -0.61 -7.81 2.35
C ALA A 21 -1.77 -8.07 1.38
N ASP A 22 -2.85 -8.69 1.86
CA ASP A 22 -4.08 -8.91 1.08
C ASP A 22 -4.90 -7.63 0.89
N GLY A 23 -4.52 -6.54 1.53
CA GLY A 23 -5.14 -5.25 1.33
C GLY A 23 -6.21 -4.86 2.34
N LEU A 24 -6.37 -5.62 3.43
CA LEU A 24 -7.33 -5.25 4.47
C LEU A 24 -6.92 -3.95 5.15
N THR A 25 -7.90 -3.11 5.42
CA THR A 25 -7.66 -1.89 6.21
C THR A 25 -7.44 -2.26 7.68
N ILE A 26 -6.85 -1.34 8.43
CA ILE A 26 -6.65 -1.51 9.87
C ILE A 26 -7.98 -1.80 10.57
N ARG A 27 -9.04 -1.09 10.19
CA ARG A 27 -10.38 -1.29 10.77
C ARG A 27 -10.93 -2.68 10.46
N GLU A 28 -10.84 -3.12 9.20
CA GLU A 28 -11.31 -4.44 8.80
C GLU A 28 -10.55 -5.54 9.52
N LEU A 29 -9.23 -5.42 9.60
CA LEU A 29 -8.35 -6.41 10.17
C LEU A 29 -8.60 -6.61 11.67
N PHE A 30 -8.64 -5.52 12.43
CA PHE A 30 -8.78 -5.60 13.89
C PHE A 30 -10.24 -5.73 14.36
N SER A 31 -11.19 -5.77 13.42
CA SER A 31 -12.58 -6.14 13.69
C SER A 31 -12.85 -7.63 13.52
N ARG A 32 -11.89 -8.39 13.01
CA ARG A 32 -12.07 -9.83 12.76
C ARG A 32 -11.98 -10.63 14.06
N GLY A 33 -12.80 -11.64 14.17
CA GLY A 33 -12.79 -12.53 15.32
C GLY A 33 -11.54 -13.39 15.43
N ASP A 34 -10.82 -13.60 14.32
CA ASP A 34 -9.58 -14.38 14.29
C ASP A 34 -8.32 -13.54 14.58
N VAL A 35 -8.51 -12.26 14.89
CA VAL A 35 -7.42 -11.35 15.30
C VAL A 35 -7.70 -10.90 16.74
N PRO A 36 -7.18 -11.63 17.73
CA PRO A 36 -7.58 -11.45 19.13
C PRO A 36 -6.84 -10.33 19.86
N ILE A 37 -6.22 -9.41 19.15
CA ILE A 37 -5.58 -8.22 19.75
C ILE A 37 -6.12 -6.96 19.10
N SER A 38 -5.98 -5.83 19.79
CA SER A 38 -6.40 -4.53 19.28
C SER A 38 -5.28 -3.89 18.43
N TRP A 39 -5.66 -2.93 17.59
CA TRP A 39 -4.70 -2.11 16.85
C TRP A 39 -3.71 -1.41 17.80
N GLN A 40 -4.19 -0.89 18.92
CA GLN A 40 -3.33 -0.21 19.88
C GLN A 40 -2.25 -1.14 20.44
N SER A 41 -2.63 -2.38 20.77
CA SER A 41 -1.66 -3.40 21.21
C SER A 41 -0.66 -3.73 20.11
N PHE A 42 -1.14 -3.95 18.91
CA PHE A 42 -0.28 -4.26 17.76
C PHE A 42 0.67 -3.09 17.47
N ARG A 43 0.17 -1.87 17.50
CA ARG A 43 0.98 -0.66 17.32
C ARG A 43 2.12 -0.58 18.34
N THR A 44 1.86 -0.93 19.58
CA THR A 44 2.89 -0.96 20.64
C THR A 44 3.99 -1.96 20.29
N TYR A 45 3.62 -3.14 19.82
CA TYR A 45 4.60 -4.13 19.35
C TYR A 45 5.42 -3.61 18.17
N LEU A 46 4.79 -2.92 17.22
CA LEU A 46 5.48 -2.33 16.07
C LEU A 46 6.54 -1.32 16.49
N ILE A 47 6.20 -0.45 17.44
CA ILE A 47 7.10 0.60 17.92
C ILE A 47 8.32 -0.02 18.62
N ASN A 48 8.14 -1.14 19.31
CA ASN A 48 9.17 -1.78 20.12
C ASN A 48 9.96 -2.88 19.39
N ASP A 49 9.59 -3.21 18.16
CA ASP A 49 10.21 -4.30 17.40
C ASP A 49 10.47 -3.85 15.96
N ASP A 50 11.72 -3.51 15.68
CA ASP A 50 12.15 -3.03 14.36
C ASP A 50 11.95 -4.08 13.26
N ASN A 51 12.15 -5.36 13.58
CA ASN A 51 11.93 -6.44 12.62
C ASN A 51 10.45 -6.57 12.25
N LEU A 52 9.57 -6.47 13.23
CA LEU A 52 8.14 -6.48 13.00
C LEU A 52 7.70 -5.26 12.20
N MET A 53 8.24 -4.10 12.51
CA MET A 53 7.95 -2.87 11.77
C MET A 53 8.37 -3.01 10.31
N SER A 54 9.56 -3.55 10.03
CA SER A 54 10.04 -3.78 8.67
C SER A 54 9.12 -4.73 7.90
N SER A 55 8.68 -5.81 8.54
CA SER A 55 7.76 -6.78 7.94
C SER A 55 6.39 -6.16 7.68
N TYR A 56 5.91 -5.35 8.60
CA TYR A 56 4.65 -4.61 8.47
C TYR A 56 4.66 -3.69 7.24
N ILE A 57 5.75 -2.98 7.04
CA ILE A 57 5.88 -2.07 5.91
C ILE A 57 5.98 -2.81 4.60
N LYS A 58 6.72 -3.90 4.55
CA LYS A 58 6.75 -4.77 3.37
C LYS A 58 5.36 -5.29 3.03
N SER A 59 4.57 -5.68 4.02
CA SER A 59 3.19 -6.13 3.82
C SER A 59 2.32 -5.02 3.25
N LYS A 60 2.48 -3.79 3.73
CA LYS A 60 1.78 -2.62 3.19
C LYS A 60 2.19 -2.28 1.76
N GLU A 61 3.47 -2.40 1.46
CA GLU A 61 3.97 -2.21 0.09
C GLU A 61 3.38 -3.24 -0.87
N LEU A 62 3.30 -4.51 -0.44
CA LEU A 62 2.65 -5.57 -1.22
C LEU A 62 1.17 -5.29 -1.45
N ALA A 63 0.47 -4.77 -0.43
CA ALA A 63 -0.94 -4.40 -0.54
C ALA A 63 -1.14 -3.26 -1.56
N ILE A 64 -0.26 -2.28 -1.56
CA ILE A 64 -0.30 -1.17 -2.51
C ILE A 64 -0.04 -1.68 -3.92
N ASP A 65 0.94 -2.56 -4.07
CA ASP A 65 1.28 -3.17 -5.36
C ASP A 65 0.10 -3.97 -5.94
N LEU A 66 -0.56 -4.75 -5.11
CA LEU A 66 -1.77 -5.47 -5.48
C LEU A 66 -2.88 -4.51 -5.92
N LYS A 67 -3.09 -3.45 -5.18
CA LYS A 67 -4.09 -2.44 -5.49
C LYS A 67 -3.81 -1.74 -6.82
N LEU A 68 -2.55 -1.40 -7.07
CA LEU A 68 -2.15 -0.80 -8.34
C LEU A 68 -2.39 -1.74 -9.52
N SER A 69 -2.11 -3.04 -9.35
CA SER A 69 -2.41 -4.06 -10.36
C SER A 69 -3.90 -4.17 -10.64
N GLU A 70 -4.72 -4.18 -9.60
CA GLU A 70 -6.18 -4.22 -9.73
C GLU A 70 -6.72 -2.98 -10.46
N LEU A 71 -6.18 -1.81 -10.15
CA LEU A 71 -6.55 -0.56 -10.82
C LEU A 71 -6.16 -0.59 -12.30
N GLU A 72 -5.00 -1.14 -12.62
CA GLU A 72 -4.55 -1.30 -14.00
C GLU A 72 -5.48 -2.22 -14.79
N ASP A 73 -5.89 -3.34 -14.19
CA ASP A 73 -6.83 -4.27 -14.81
C ASP A 73 -8.19 -3.60 -15.06
N LYS A 74 -8.69 -2.83 -14.10
CA LYS A 74 -9.94 -2.08 -14.23
C LYS A 74 -9.85 -1.02 -15.33
N ARG A 75 -8.71 -0.35 -15.44
CA ARG A 75 -8.47 0.62 -16.49
C ARG A 75 -8.53 -0.02 -17.86
N LYS A 76 -7.89 -1.19 -18.03
CA LYS A 76 -7.91 -1.95 -19.27
C LYS A 76 -9.30 -2.41 -19.65
N GLU A 77 -10.07 -2.91 -18.68
CA GLU A 77 -11.46 -3.29 -18.90
C GLU A 77 -12.31 -2.10 -19.36
N LEU A 78 -12.09 -0.95 -18.73
CA LEU A 78 -12.81 0.27 -19.08
C LEU A 78 -12.47 0.73 -20.50
N GLU A 79 -11.20 0.70 -20.88
CA GLU A 79 -10.75 1.03 -22.22
C GLU A 79 -11.40 0.13 -23.27
N GLN A 80 -11.49 -1.18 -22.99
CA GLN A 80 -12.18 -2.13 -23.86
C GLN A 80 -13.67 -1.81 -23.99
N LYS A 81 -14.33 -1.47 -22.89
CA LYS A 81 -15.75 -1.10 -22.90
C LYS A 81 -15.99 0.17 -23.71
N ILE A 82 -15.07 1.12 -23.65
CA ILE A 82 -15.14 2.34 -24.47
C ILE A 82 -15.01 1.99 -25.96
N GLU A 83 -14.02 1.17 -26.32
CA GLU A 83 -13.80 0.73 -27.71
C GLU A 83 -15.01 -0.03 -28.25
N ASN A 84 -15.64 -0.84 -27.43
CA ASN A 84 -16.83 -1.62 -27.80
C ASN A 84 -18.15 -0.81 -27.75
N GLY A 85 -18.10 0.44 -27.34
CA GLY A 85 -19.27 1.32 -27.27
C GLY A 85 -20.25 1.02 -26.14
N PHE A 86 -19.85 0.24 -25.15
CA PHE A 86 -20.69 -0.12 -24.00
C PHE A 86 -20.80 0.97 -22.94
N VAL A 87 -19.93 1.96 -22.96
CA VAL A 87 -19.86 3.02 -21.96
C VAL A 87 -19.82 4.38 -22.67
N ASP A 88 -20.59 5.32 -22.16
CA ASP A 88 -20.58 6.70 -22.64
C ASP A 88 -19.16 7.30 -22.41
N PRO A 89 -18.54 7.93 -23.44
CA PRO A 89 -17.19 8.48 -23.31
C PRO A 89 -17.02 9.48 -22.18
N LYS A 90 -18.04 10.29 -21.90
CA LYS A 90 -17.98 11.30 -20.83
C LYS A 90 -17.95 10.66 -19.45
N SER A 91 -18.79 9.66 -19.21
CA SER A 91 -18.81 8.89 -17.96
C SER A 91 -17.54 8.11 -17.78
N ALA A 92 -17.04 7.51 -18.86
CA ALA A 92 -15.79 6.78 -18.87
C ALA A 92 -14.60 7.67 -18.50
N GLN A 93 -14.57 8.90 -19.01
CA GLN A 93 -13.49 9.85 -18.70
C GLN A 93 -13.47 10.20 -17.20
N ASN A 94 -14.64 10.33 -16.57
CA ASN A 94 -14.73 10.56 -15.13
C ASN A 94 -14.16 9.39 -14.33
N LEU A 95 -14.43 8.15 -14.74
CA LEU A 95 -13.87 6.95 -14.11
C LEU A 95 -12.36 6.86 -14.29
N VAL A 96 -11.85 7.16 -15.48
CA VAL A 96 -10.42 7.20 -15.76
C VAL A 96 -9.73 8.21 -14.86
N ASN A 97 -10.33 9.39 -14.70
CA ASN A 97 -9.78 10.44 -13.83
C ASN A 97 -9.74 9.98 -12.36
N LEU A 98 -10.82 9.31 -11.90
CA LEU A 98 -10.87 8.74 -10.56
C LEU A 98 -9.76 7.72 -10.34
N TYR A 99 -9.56 6.78 -11.28
CA TYR A 99 -8.50 5.79 -11.19
C TYR A 99 -7.11 6.42 -11.17
N LYS A 100 -6.89 7.49 -11.93
CA LYS A 100 -5.63 8.24 -11.93
C LYS A 100 -5.36 8.85 -10.55
N ILE A 101 -6.39 9.43 -9.92
CA ILE A 101 -6.28 10.03 -8.58
C ILE A 101 -5.94 8.95 -7.54
N ILE A 102 -6.64 7.82 -7.57
CA ILE A 102 -6.39 6.72 -6.64
C ILE A 102 -4.98 6.17 -6.83
N THR A 103 -4.54 5.99 -8.07
CA THR A 103 -3.20 5.51 -8.40
C THR A 103 -2.13 6.46 -7.86
N ALA A 104 -2.28 7.74 -8.10
CA ALA A 104 -1.35 8.77 -7.62
C ALA A 104 -1.28 8.78 -6.10
N HIS A 105 -2.41 8.67 -5.42
CA HIS A 105 -2.48 8.61 -3.96
C HIS A 105 -1.78 7.35 -3.43
N SER A 106 -2.00 6.21 -4.05
CA SER A 106 -1.36 4.94 -3.65
C SER A 106 0.16 5.00 -3.83
N GLN A 107 0.64 5.58 -4.92
CA GLN A 107 2.07 5.77 -5.17
C GLN A 107 2.69 6.73 -4.16
N TRP A 108 2.00 7.81 -3.85
CA TRP A 108 2.44 8.76 -2.82
C TRP A 108 2.52 8.08 -1.45
N SER A 109 1.50 7.30 -1.09
CA SER A 109 1.48 6.56 0.19
C SER A 109 2.63 5.57 0.29
N ALA A 110 2.95 4.85 -0.79
CA ALA A 110 4.08 3.94 -0.83
C ALA A 110 5.41 4.67 -0.61
N SER A 111 5.58 5.80 -1.28
CA SER A 111 6.75 6.66 -1.13
C SER A 111 6.96 7.14 0.32
N LYS A 112 5.87 7.59 0.97
CA LYS A 112 5.91 8.03 2.36
C LYS A 112 6.21 6.89 3.33
N LEU A 113 5.65 5.73 3.07
CA LEU A 113 5.85 4.55 3.90
C LEU A 113 7.32 4.14 3.90
N SER A 114 7.94 4.06 2.74
CA SER A 114 9.36 3.74 2.60
C SER A 114 10.25 4.76 3.32
N SER A 115 9.97 6.05 3.18
CA SER A 115 10.78 7.09 3.76
C SER A 115 10.75 7.11 5.29
N LYS A 116 9.64 6.72 5.91
CA LYS A 116 9.52 6.70 7.37
C LYS A 116 10.28 5.57 8.06
N THR A 117 10.63 4.52 7.35
CA THR A 117 11.00 3.26 8.00
C THR A 117 12.44 2.90 7.93
N TYR A 118 13.10 3.24 6.85
CA TYR A 118 14.43 2.71 6.61
C TYR A 118 15.55 3.65 7.05
N GLY A 119 15.22 4.78 7.70
CA GLY A 119 16.23 5.71 8.23
C GLY A 119 17.26 6.09 7.17
N LYS A 120 18.54 5.89 7.48
CA LYS A 120 19.65 6.20 6.56
C LYS A 120 19.61 5.36 5.28
N ALA A 121 19.19 4.10 5.37
CA ALA A 121 19.06 3.25 4.19
C ALA A 121 17.95 3.76 3.27
N ALA A 122 16.84 4.20 3.84
CA ALA A 122 15.75 4.80 3.08
C ALA A 122 16.17 6.12 2.44
N GLU A 123 16.89 6.95 3.16
CA GLU A 123 17.45 8.20 2.62
C GLU A 123 18.37 7.92 1.43
N THR A 124 19.23 6.93 1.54
CA THR A 124 20.13 6.53 0.46
C THR A 124 19.35 6.04 -0.76
N LEU A 125 18.33 5.21 -0.53
CA LEU A 125 17.47 4.71 -1.60
C LEU A 125 16.65 5.83 -2.24
N GLN A 126 16.16 6.78 -1.44
CA GLN A 126 15.45 7.95 -1.95
C GLN A 126 16.33 8.84 -2.80
N ILE A 127 17.55 9.08 -2.39
CA ILE A 127 18.52 9.87 -3.17
C ILE A 127 18.75 9.20 -4.52
N ARG A 128 18.93 7.88 -4.55
CA ARG A 128 19.06 7.11 -5.79
C ARG A 128 17.82 7.25 -6.66
N SER A 129 16.65 7.02 -6.07
CA SER A 129 15.37 7.10 -6.77
C SER A 129 15.14 8.49 -7.35
N ASN A 130 15.45 9.55 -6.59
CA ASN A 130 15.33 10.93 -7.05
C ASN A 130 16.29 11.24 -8.19
N ASN A 131 17.51 10.73 -8.11
CA ASN A 131 18.49 10.90 -9.19
C ASN A 131 18.03 10.17 -10.46
N ASP A 132 17.51 8.96 -10.33
CA ASP A 132 16.97 8.20 -11.46
C ASP A 132 15.76 8.90 -12.07
N GLN A 133 14.86 9.41 -11.24
CA GLN A 133 13.69 10.17 -11.68
C GLN A 133 14.10 11.48 -12.37
N ASN A 134 15.06 12.20 -11.83
CA ASN A 134 15.56 13.43 -12.44
C ASN A 134 16.22 13.15 -13.79
N LEU A 135 16.96 12.06 -13.89
CA LEU A 135 17.55 11.63 -15.14
C LEU A 135 16.48 11.28 -16.18
N ALA A 136 15.47 10.52 -15.78
CA ALA A 136 14.33 10.16 -16.63
C ALA A 136 13.57 11.40 -17.10
N ILE A 137 13.31 12.35 -16.21
CA ILE A 137 12.64 13.61 -16.54
C ILE A 137 13.47 14.43 -17.51
N SER A 138 14.79 14.50 -17.31
CA SER A 138 15.70 15.19 -18.21
C SER A 138 15.67 14.60 -19.62
N LEU A 139 15.59 13.27 -19.73
CA LEU A 139 15.51 12.58 -21.01
C LEU A 139 14.15 12.72 -21.68
N MET A 140 13.11 12.91 -20.91
CA MET A 140 11.72 13.03 -21.39
C MET A 140 11.31 14.45 -21.71
N LYS A 141 12.02 15.47 -21.22
CA LYS A 141 11.71 16.86 -21.53
C LYS A 141 12.09 17.17 -22.97
N PRO A 142 11.14 17.59 -23.81
CA PRO A 142 11.50 18.21 -25.08
C PRO A 142 12.19 19.53 -24.78
N ASP A 143 13.27 19.75 -25.42
CA ASP A 143 13.99 21.05 -25.32
C ASP A 143 13.18 22.16 -25.96
#